data_99056b6ab49daf5304300f5d89c559d3
#
_entry.id   99056b6ab49daf5304300f5d89c559d3
#
_cell.length_a   1.000
_cell.length_b   1.000
_cell.length_c   1.000
_cell.angle_alpha   90.00
_cell.angle_beta   90.00
_cell.angle_gamma   90.00
#
_symmetry.space_group_name_H-M   'P 1'
#
loop_
_entity.id
_entity.type
_entity.pdbx_description
1 polymer ?
#
loop_
_entity_poly.entity_id
_entity_poly.type
_entity_poly.pdbx_seq_one_letter_code
_entity_poly.pdbx_strand_id
1 'polypeptide(L)'
;MRRLVKSLLLLVAASLIVSAQAQDARQPNFIVIMADDLGYGDLGVYGSQLIKTPNLDRMALEGARLDSFYSSANVCTAARGGLLTGRYPIRLDLVSDVARPTNDVHLASEEISLAEALKPLGYQTALFGKWHLGSRMEWSPLTQGFDEYFGVLHSNDMTPLELYRQDQMIENPVNQNTLTERYTNEAIRFIEDNQDDPFFLYMPHTFPHVPLYVSNQFSGQSDAGLYGDVVETIDWSVGEVLATLQRLGLEENTIVIFTSDNGPWFEGSPGPFRDRKGSSWEGGQRVPFIAKWVGTIPGGLVSNEPAMNIDIFPTLVRLAGGDLPTDRPIDGKDILPMLTDGAISPHEVLYLFDRDRIAGVRSGQWKLVVESQYRAAVPSFDNPDSYYGPNGLLFDVQRDPSETYSFTREFPEVVEQMRVLLIEGQKEYGSTVLENMWNRPN
;
A
#
# COMPACT_ATOMS: atom_id res chain seq x y z
N MET A 1 -50.06 17.90 -43.96
CA MET A 1 -48.83 18.70 -43.65
C MET A 1 -48.59 18.87 -42.16
N ARG A 2 -49.54 19.21 -41.28
CA ARG A 2 -49.31 19.44 -39.84
C ARG A 2 -48.85 18.19 -39.04
N ARG A 3 -49.15 16.96 -39.44
CA ARG A 3 -48.71 15.73 -38.75
C ARG A 3 -47.31 15.31 -39.11
N LEU A 4 -46.83 15.57 -40.32
CA LEU A 4 -45.44 15.27 -40.74
C LEU A 4 -44.39 16.20 -40.06
N VAL A 5 -44.74 17.47 -39.83
CA VAL A 5 -43.85 18.42 -39.18
C VAL A 5 -43.63 18.11 -37.68
N LYS A 6 -44.68 17.59 -36.98
CA LYS A 6 -44.57 17.16 -35.58
C LYS A 6 -43.70 15.93 -35.39
N SER A 7 -43.77 14.96 -36.34
CA SER A 7 -42.91 13.75 -36.29
C SER A 7 -41.46 14.06 -36.59
N LEU A 8 -41.17 15.02 -37.46
CA LEU A 8 -39.79 15.43 -37.79
C LEU A 8 -39.12 16.22 -36.64
N LEU A 9 -39.88 17.05 -35.91
CA LEU A 9 -39.42 17.76 -34.72
C LEU A 9 -39.12 16.84 -33.54
N LEU A 10 -39.89 15.76 -33.35
CA LEU A 10 -39.63 14.75 -32.30
C LEU A 10 -38.40 13.89 -32.62
N LEU A 11 -38.12 13.58 -33.87
CA LEU A 11 -36.92 12.84 -34.30
C LEU A 11 -35.63 13.68 -34.15
N VAL A 12 -35.72 14.98 -34.42
CA VAL A 12 -34.55 15.88 -34.23
C VAL A 12 -34.28 16.12 -32.75
N ALA A 13 -35.33 16.24 -31.90
CA ALA A 13 -35.16 16.36 -30.44
C ALA A 13 -34.60 15.08 -29.80
N ALA A 14 -34.98 13.88 -30.26
CA ALA A 14 -34.44 12.61 -29.80
C ALA A 14 -32.95 12.42 -30.22
N SER A 15 -32.58 12.89 -31.42
CA SER A 15 -31.16 12.84 -31.87
C SER A 15 -30.26 13.80 -31.11
N LEU A 16 -30.77 14.93 -30.63
CA LEU A 16 -30.00 15.88 -29.80
C LEU A 16 -29.85 15.42 -28.34
N ILE A 17 -30.74 14.57 -27.83
CA ILE A 17 -30.63 14.00 -26.48
C ILE A 17 -29.66 12.81 -26.45
N VAL A 18 -29.51 12.06 -27.54
CA VAL A 18 -28.56 10.94 -27.64
C VAL A 18 -27.14 11.42 -27.85
N SER A 19 -26.90 12.62 -28.42
CA SER A 19 -25.56 13.20 -28.56
C SER A 19 -25.02 13.91 -27.32
N ALA A 20 -25.82 14.04 -26.26
CA ALA A 20 -25.38 14.66 -25.00
C ALA A 20 -24.87 13.65 -23.94
N GLN A 21 -24.82 12.34 -24.26
CA GLN A 21 -24.40 11.31 -23.33
C GLN A 21 -23.15 10.53 -23.72
N ALA A 22 -22.47 10.92 -24.79
CA ALA A 22 -21.09 10.54 -25.01
C ALA A 22 -20.19 11.70 -24.56
N GLN A 23 -20.24 12.03 -23.29
CA GLN A 23 -19.13 12.70 -22.64
C GLN A 23 -18.01 11.62 -22.63
N ASP A 24 -16.97 11.83 -23.44
CA ASP A 24 -15.78 10.97 -23.41
C ASP A 24 -15.42 10.80 -21.93
N ALA A 25 -15.59 9.59 -21.42
CA ALA A 25 -15.25 9.28 -20.05
C ALA A 25 -13.72 9.46 -19.96
N ARG A 26 -13.31 10.62 -19.42
CA ARG A 26 -11.90 10.95 -19.24
C ARG A 26 -11.28 9.85 -18.37
N GLN A 27 -10.14 9.33 -18.76
CA GLN A 27 -9.42 8.36 -17.93
C GLN A 27 -9.16 8.95 -16.55
N PRO A 28 -9.41 8.22 -15.45
CA PRO A 28 -9.21 8.74 -14.10
C PRO A 28 -7.73 8.94 -13.79
N ASN A 29 -7.43 9.96 -13.04
CA ASN A 29 -6.10 10.17 -12.46
C ASN A 29 -5.91 9.28 -11.23
N PHE A 30 -4.68 8.89 -10.96
CA PHE A 30 -4.30 8.05 -9.84
C PHE A 30 -3.27 8.75 -8.96
N ILE A 31 -3.55 8.84 -7.66
CA ILE A 31 -2.60 9.28 -6.65
C ILE A 31 -2.50 8.20 -5.58
N VAL A 32 -1.30 7.67 -5.36
CA VAL A 32 -1.00 6.74 -4.27
C VAL A 32 0.00 7.39 -3.33
N ILE A 33 -0.43 7.67 -2.10
CA ILE A 33 0.38 8.25 -1.04
C ILE A 33 0.72 7.13 -0.05
N MET A 34 2.01 6.90 0.17
CA MET A 34 2.48 5.87 1.09
C MET A 34 3.36 6.48 2.18
N ALA A 35 3.02 6.22 3.43
CA ALA A 35 3.92 6.49 4.56
C ALA A 35 4.92 5.33 4.74
N ASP A 36 6.03 5.59 5.42
CA ASP A 36 7.12 4.65 5.70
C ASP A 36 7.13 4.31 7.19
N ASP A 37 6.83 3.07 7.56
CA ASP A 37 6.71 2.61 8.96
C ASP A 37 5.57 3.27 9.76
N LEU A 38 4.49 3.69 9.12
CA LEU A 38 3.34 4.26 9.84
C LEU A 38 2.49 3.16 10.48
N GLY A 39 2.22 3.32 11.76
CA GLY A 39 1.40 2.39 12.50
C GLY A 39 -0.09 2.51 12.19
N TYR A 40 -0.80 1.38 12.29
CA TYR A 40 -2.25 1.36 12.15
C TYR A 40 -2.94 2.31 13.16
N GLY A 41 -2.45 2.36 14.40
CA GLY A 41 -3.01 3.19 15.46
C GLY A 41 -2.53 4.64 15.49
N ASP A 42 -1.82 5.11 14.47
CA ASP A 42 -1.25 6.46 14.44
C ASP A 42 -2.15 7.52 13.81
N LEU A 43 -3.26 7.12 13.18
CA LEU A 43 -4.24 8.02 12.58
C LEU A 43 -5.48 8.17 13.47
N GLY A 44 -6.09 9.36 13.50
CA GLY A 44 -7.30 9.64 14.28
C GLY A 44 -8.45 8.68 13.95
N VAL A 45 -8.72 8.47 12.65
CA VAL A 45 -9.78 7.57 12.17
C VAL A 45 -9.53 6.09 12.53
N TYR A 46 -8.30 5.72 12.88
CA TYR A 46 -7.92 4.40 13.37
C TYR A 46 -7.68 4.35 14.89
N GLY A 47 -8.00 5.43 15.61
CA GLY A 47 -8.08 5.45 17.07
C GLY A 47 -6.98 6.21 17.80
N SER A 48 -6.06 6.90 17.10
CA SER A 48 -5.08 7.76 17.76
C SER A 48 -5.76 8.89 18.54
N GLN A 49 -5.30 9.08 19.76
CA GLN A 49 -5.79 10.16 20.64
C GLN A 49 -4.81 11.33 20.74
N LEU A 50 -3.53 11.08 20.45
CA LEU A 50 -2.44 12.03 20.61
C LEU A 50 -2.02 12.67 19.30
N ILE A 51 -2.11 11.94 18.19
CA ILE A 51 -1.77 12.41 16.86
C ILE A 51 -3.05 12.86 16.14
N LYS A 52 -3.04 14.06 15.59
CA LYS A 52 -4.19 14.65 14.93
C LYS A 52 -4.02 14.60 13.40
N THR A 53 -4.91 13.86 12.74
CA THR A 53 -4.85 13.66 11.29
C THR A 53 -6.15 14.07 10.60
N PRO A 54 -6.56 15.37 10.74
CA PRO A 54 -7.88 15.83 10.30
C PRO A 54 -8.12 15.69 8.79
N ASN A 55 -7.07 15.74 7.96
CA ASN A 55 -7.21 15.59 6.51
C ASN A 55 -7.42 14.12 6.11
N LEU A 56 -6.66 13.20 6.70
CA LEU A 56 -6.83 11.74 6.52
C LEU A 56 -8.15 11.26 7.12
N ASP A 57 -8.52 11.77 8.30
CA ASP A 57 -9.81 11.45 8.94
C ASP A 57 -10.98 11.89 8.06
N ARG A 58 -10.92 13.10 7.48
CA ARG A 58 -11.91 13.58 6.53
C ARG A 58 -11.90 12.77 5.24
N MET A 59 -10.73 12.43 4.70
CA MET A 59 -10.60 11.59 3.52
C MET A 59 -11.30 10.24 3.72
N ALA A 60 -11.18 9.62 4.89
CA ALA A 60 -11.85 8.38 5.25
C ALA A 60 -13.38 8.55 5.39
N LEU A 61 -13.85 9.68 5.93
CA LEU A 61 -15.27 9.99 6.06
C LEU A 61 -15.93 10.29 4.70
N GLU A 62 -15.18 10.86 3.78
CA GLU A 62 -15.63 11.20 2.42
C GLU A 62 -15.39 10.08 1.40
N GLY A 63 -14.76 8.99 1.80
CA GLY A 63 -14.38 7.85 0.97
C GLY A 63 -14.56 6.50 1.66
N ALA A 64 -13.69 5.56 1.36
CA ALA A 64 -13.68 4.21 1.92
C ALA A 64 -12.45 3.97 2.80
N ARG A 65 -12.63 3.20 3.87
CA ARG A 65 -11.59 2.69 4.76
C ARG A 65 -11.62 1.17 4.79
N LEU A 66 -10.48 0.53 4.60
CA LEU A 66 -10.33 -0.91 4.76
C LEU A 66 -9.62 -1.20 6.08
N ASP A 67 -10.35 -1.79 7.03
CA ASP A 67 -9.81 -2.08 8.36
C ASP A 67 -8.96 -3.37 8.38
N SER A 68 -9.02 -4.18 7.32
CA SER A 68 -8.24 -5.40 7.14
C SER A 68 -7.34 -5.33 5.89
N PHE A 69 -6.61 -4.23 5.73
CA PHE A 69 -5.65 -4.07 4.64
C PHE A 69 -4.23 -4.45 5.07
N TYR A 70 -3.57 -5.26 4.26
CA TYR A 70 -2.26 -5.83 4.56
C TYR A 70 -1.18 -5.33 3.61
N SER A 71 0.01 -5.18 4.13
CA SER A 71 1.21 -5.18 3.31
C SER A 71 1.58 -6.60 2.91
N SER A 72 2.09 -6.77 1.69
CA SER A 72 2.58 -8.07 1.19
C SER A 72 3.90 -8.51 1.82
N ALA A 73 4.53 -7.64 2.60
CA ALA A 73 5.73 -7.94 3.38
C ALA A 73 5.76 -7.11 4.68
N ASN A 74 6.58 -7.53 5.61
CA ASN A 74 6.79 -6.87 6.90
C ASN A 74 7.98 -5.89 6.89
N VAL A 75 8.56 -5.59 5.68
CA VAL A 75 9.69 -4.67 5.47
C VAL A 75 9.54 -3.90 4.16
N CYS A 76 10.10 -2.69 4.14
CA CYS A 76 9.87 -1.65 3.13
C CYS A 76 10.13 -2.09 1.67
N THR A 77 11.36 -2.54 1.33
CA THR A 77 11.74 -2.89 -0.05
C THR A 77 10.78 -3.90 -0.65
N ALA A 78 10.54 -4.99 0.06
CA ALA A 78 9.66 -6.06 -0.38
C ALA A 78 8.20 -5.57 -0.57
N ALA A 79 7.68 -4.81 0.39
CA ALA A 79 6.33 -4.25 0.34
C ALA A 79 6.11 -3.29 -0.84
N ARG A 80 7.09 -2.41 -1.10
CA ARG A 80 7.06 -1.45 -2.21
C ARG A 80 7.11 -2.14 -3.57
N GLY A 81 7.95 -3.19 -3.70
CA GLY A 81 7.97 -4.04 -4.88
C GLY A 81 6.61 -4.69 -5.13
N GLY A 82 6.00 -5.25 -4.08
CA GLY A 82 4.67 -5.85 -4.17
C GLY A 82 3.60 -4.88 -4.63
N LEU A 83 3.53 -3.67 -4.05
CA LEU A 83 2.57 -2.63 -4.45
C LEU A 83 2.71 -2.26 -5.93
N LEU A 84 3.94 -2.02 -6.38
CA LEU A 84 4.18 -1.53 -7.73
C LEU A 84 4.01 -2.59 -8.83
N THR A 85 4.07 -3.88 -8.50
CA THR A 85 4.01 -4.97 -9.50
C THR A 85 2.76 -5.83 -9.40
N GLY A 86 2.00 -5.73 -8.31
CA GLY A 86 0.85 -6.61 -8.05
C GLY A 86 1.24 -8.06 -7.74
N ARG A 87 2.50 -8.32 -7.36
CA ARG A 87 3.07 -9.65 -7.14
C ARG A 87 3.62 -9.80 -5.73
N TYR A 88 3.53 -10.99 -5.17
CA TYR A 88 4.20 -11.24 -3.89
C TYR A 88 5.73 -11.05 -4.03
N PRO A 89 6.40 -10.47 -3.02
CA PRO A 89 7.83 -10.17 -3.06
C PRO A 89 8.74 -11.36 -3.31
N ILE A 90 8.30 -12.56 -2.97
CA ILE A 90 9.02 -13.82 -3.25
C ILE A 90 9.21 -14.04 -4.77
N ARG A 91 8.27 -13.58 -5.62
CA ARG A 91 8.37 -13.65 -7.08
C ARG A 91 9.33 -12.63 -7.67
N LEU A 92 9.69 -11.60 -6.87
CA LEU A 92 10.52 -10.47 -7.28
C LEU A 92 11.98 -10.61 -6.82
N ASP A 93 12.32 -11.69 -6.11
CA ASP A 93 13.61 -11.87 -5.41
C ASP A 93 13.95 -10.73 -4.42
N LEU A 94 12.92 -10.07 -3.88
CA LEU A 94 13.03 -8.95 -2.92
C LEU A 94 12.85 -9.41 -1.46
N VAL A 95 13.30 -10.63 -1.13
CA VAL A 95 13.07 -11.25 0.18
C VAL A 95 14.34 -11.44 1.01
N SER A 96 15.51 -11.25 0.41
CA SER A 96 16.80 -11.52 1.06
C SER A 96 17.22 -10.39 2.02
N ASP A 97 17.05 -9.14 1.61
CA ASP A 97 17.40 -7.93 2.37
C ASP A 97 16.63 -6.72 1.78
N VAL A 98 16.75 -5.55 2.42
CA VAL A 98 16.30 -4.28 1.85
C VAL A 98 17.39 -3.70 0.94
N ALA A 99 17.00 -2.88 -0.04
CA ALA A 99 17.93 -2.19 -0.93
C ALA A 99 18.80 -1.21 -0.13
N ARG A 100 20.14 -1.37 -0.22
CA ARG A 100 21.12 -0.56 0.49
C ARG A 100 22.19 -0.04 -0.47
N PRO A 101 22.87 1.07 -0.18
CA PRO A 101 24.03 1.51 -0.96
C PRO A 101 25.14 0.46 -1.07
N THR A 102 25.15 -0.54 -0.17
CA THR A 102 26.20 -1.56 -0.05
C THR A 102 25.84 -2.91 -0.64
N ASN A 103 24.63 -3.06 -1.22
CA ASN A 103 24.19 -4.30 -1.86
C ASN A 103 23.57 -4.04 -3.23
N ASP A 104 23.29 -5.12 -3.97
CA ASP A 104 22.71 -5.07 -5.30
C ASP A 104 21.19 -5.45 -5.31
N VAL A 105 20.53 -5.37 -4.15
CA VAL A 105 19.09 -5.61 -4.06
C VAL A 105 18.33 -4.52 -4.80
N HIS A 106 17.56 -4.89 -5.80
CA HIS A 106 16.78 -3.96 -6.62
C HIS A 106 15.59 -4.67 -7.28
N LEU A 107 14.61 -3.89 -7.73
CA LEU A 107 13.56 -4.41 -8.61
C LEU A 107 14.16 -4.70 -9.98
N ALA A 108 14.02 -5.94 -10.43
CA ALA A 108 14.57 -6.37 -11.72
C ALA A 108 13.94 -5.57 -12.88
N SER A 109 14.76 -5.26 -13.89
CA SER A 109 14.31 -4.46 -15.05
C SER A 109 13.27 -5.18 -15.92
N GLU A 110 13.14 -6.49 -15.78
CA GLU A 110 12.15 -7.31 -16.46
C GLU A 110 10.78 -7.27 -15.78
N GLU A 111 10.68 -6.77 -14.54
CA GLU A 111 9.40 -6.59 -13.88
C GLU A 111 8.63 -5.41 -14.51
N ILE A 112 7.31 -5.50 -14.46
CA ILE A 112 6.44 -4.44 -14.96
C ILE A 112 5.87 -3.69 -13.77
N SER A 113 6.31 -2.47 -13.59
CA SER A 113 5.79 -1.57 -12.57
C SER A 113 4.42 -1.01 -12.97
N LEU A 114 3.68 -0.48 -12.00
CA LEU A 114 2.42 0.22 -12.26
C LEU A 114 2.62 1.41 -13.21
N ALA A 115 3.74 2.14 -13.11
CA ALA A 115 4.06 3.22 -14.02
C ALA A 115 4.26 2.71 -15.46
N GLU A 116 5.00 1.60 -15.64
CA GLU A 116 5.19 0.98 -16.96
C GLU A 116 3.89 0.44 -17.53
N ALA A 117 2.99 -0.11 -16.71
CA ALA A 117 1.69 -0.60 -17.16
C ALA A 117 0.74 0.54 -17.59
N LEU A 118 0.83 1.71 -16.95
CA LEU A 118 -0.03 2.86 -17.24
C LEU A 118 0.48 3.74 -18.38
N LYS A 119 1.80 3.80 -18.60
CA LYS A 119 2.41 4.65 -19.61
C LYS A 119 1.91 4.40 -21.04
N PRO A 120 1.76 3.14 -21.54
CA PRO A 120 1.20 2.86 -22.84
C PRO A 120 -0.27 3.29 -23.00
N LEU A 121 -0.97 3.53 -21.88
CA LEU A 121 -2.34 4.01 -21.84
C LEU A 121 -2.44 5.55 -21.85
N GLY A 122 -1.29 6.25 -21.97
CA GLY A 122 -1.22 7.70 -22.09
C GLY A 122 -1.04 8.46 -20.77
N TYR A 123 -0.78 7.77 -19.67
CA TYR A 123 -0.54 8.42 -18.37
C TYR A 123 0.81 9.09 -18.29
N GLN A 124 0.83 10.32 -17.78
CA GLN A 124 2.03 10.98 -17.25
C GLN A 124 2.34 10.38 -15.89
N THR A 125 3.59 10.03 -15.61
CA THR A 125 3.94 9.26 -14.42
C THR A 125 5.01 9.96 -13.58
N ALA A 126 4.77 10.10 -12.27
CA ALA A 126 5.74 10.72 -11.36
C ALA A 126 5.90 9.96 -10.05
N LEU A 127 7.13 9.98 -9.51
CA LEU A 127 7.45 9.52 -8.16
C LEU A 127 8.14 10.64 -7.38
N PHE A 128 7.53 11.06 -6.28
CA PHE A 128 8.13 12.04 -5.37
C PHE A 128 8.24 11.48 -3.96
N GLY A 129 9.46 11.12 -3.56
CA GLY A 129 9.72 10.51 -2.26
C GLY A 129 10.80 9.42 -2.27
N LYS A 130 10.66 8.44 -1.38
CA LYS A 130 11.56 7.31 -1.18
C LYS A 130 11.30 6.18 -2.17
N TRP A 131 12.29 5.83 -2.99
CA TRP A 131 12.21 4.69 -3.92
C TRP A 131 12.34 3.34 -3.22
N HIS A 132 13.50 3.07 -2.66
CA HIS A 132 13.88 1.86 -1.92
C HIS A 132 13.76 0.53 -2.67
N LEU A 133 13.79 0.58 -4.01
CA LEU A 133 13.82 -0.59 -4.90
C LEU A 133 15.09 -0.61 -5.78
N GLY A 134 16.19 -0.18 -5.21
CA GLY A 134 17.51 -0.05 -5.80
C GLY A 134 18.17 1.24 -5.36
N SER A 135 19.47 1.18 -5.04
CA SER A 135 20.23 2.32 -4.49
C SER A 135 21.14 2.99 -5.50
N ARG A 136 21.04 2.65 -6.80
CA ARG A 136 21.83 3.22 -7.88
C ARG A 136 20.91 3.81 -8.95
N MET A 137 21.40 4.80 -9.71
CA MET A 137 20.60 5.44 -10.76
C MET A 137 20.18 4.48 -11.88
N GLU A 138 20.94 3.44 -12.14
CA GLU A 138 20.59 2.37 -13.09
C GLU A 138 19.37 1.53 -12.64
N TRP A 139 18.98 1.65 -11.38
CA TRP A 139 17.79 1.00 -10.77
C TRP A 139 16.79 2.04 -10.23
N SER A 140 16.86 3.27 -10.73
CA SER A 140 16.02 4.38 -10.27
C SER A 140 14.58 4.26 -10.80
N PRO A 141 13.63 5.04 -10.27
CA PRO A 141 12.27 5.10 -10.79
C PRO A 141 12.19 5.39 -12.29
N LEU A 142 13.16 6.16 -12.85
CA LEU A 142 13.21 6.50 -14.27
C LEU A 142 13.40 5.28 -15.18
N THR A 143 14.02 4.21 -14.68
CA THR A 143 14.19 2.95 -15.41
C THR A 143 13.04 1.96 -15.18
N GLN A 144 12.05 2.37 -14.38
CA GLN A 144 10.85 1.60 -14.01
C GLN A 144 9.57 2.36 -14.38
N GLY A 145 9.60 3.11 -15.50
CA GLY A 145 8.44 3.71 -16.13
C GLY A 145 8.04 5.11 -15.67
N PHE A 146 8.63 5.67 -14.61
CA PHE A 146 8.32 7.02 -14.18
C PHE A 146 8.98 8.06 -15.08
N ASP A 147 8.23 9.09 -15.52
CA ASP A 147 8.71 10.19 -16.34
C ASP A 147 9.39 11.26 -15.48
N GLU A 148 8.87 11.47 -14.26
CA GLU A 148 9.45 12.41 -13.31
C GLU A 148 9.83 11.73 -12.00
N TYR A 149 11.00 12.10 -11.49
CA TYR A 149 11.51 11.65 -10.20
C TYR A 149 12.09 12.80 -9.39
N PHE A 150 11.63 12.90 -8.12
CA PHE A 150 12.25 13.77 -7.12
C PHE A 150 12.25 13.04 -5.78
N GLY A 151 13.43 12.68 -5.25
CA GLY A 151 13.45 11.90 -4.03
C GLY A 151 14.78 11.28 -3.66
N VAL A 152 14.71 10.29 -2.78
CA VAL A 152 15.84 9.54 -2.25
C VAL A 152 15.76 8.08 -2.71
N LEU A 153 16.89 7.49 -3.10
CA LEU A 153 16.92 6.12 -3.65
C LEU A 153 16.78 5.04 -2.57
N HIS A 154 17.15 5.32 -1.33
CA HIS A 154 17.15 4.34 -0.22
C HIS A 154 16.59 4.95 1.07
N SER A 155 16.63 4.20 2.17
CA SER A 155 16.10 4.63 3.45
C SER A 155 16.92 5.74 4.08
N ASN A 156 16.28 6.62 4.83
CA ASN A 156 16.84 7.83 5.42
C ASN A 156 17.83 7.60 6.58
N ASP A 157 17.88 6.39 7.12
CA ASP A 157 18.87 5.93 8.10
C ASP A 157 20.19 5.45 7.47
N MET A 158 20.25 5.38 6.15
CA MET A 158 21.45 4.98 5.39
C MET A 158 22.22 6.20 4.91
N THR A 159 23.55 6.16 5.02
CA THR A 159 24.43 7.29 4.70
C THR A 159 25.45 6.94 3.62
N PRO A 160 25.77 7.89 2.72
CA PRO A 160 25.16 9.21 2.60
C PRO A 160 23.72 9.14 2.09
N LEU A 161 22.88 10.12 2.44
CA LEU A 161 21.53 10.25 1.88
C LEU A 161 21.51 11.42 0.89
N GLU A 162 21.40 11.08 -0.37
CA GLU A 162 21.37 12.03 -1.48
C GLU A 162 19.94 12.31 -1.94
N LEU A 163 19.68 13.54 -2.34
CA LEU A 163 18.46 13.95 -3.00
C LEU A 163 18.69 14.09 -4.50
N TYR A 164 17.80 13.51 -5.27
CA TYR A 164 17.83 13.54 -6.72
C TYR A 164 16.65 14.31 -7.30
N ARG A 165 16.87 15.00 -8.41
CA ARG A 165 15.86 15.45 -9.36
C ARG A 165 16.19 14.83 -10.70
N GLN A 166 15.31 13.99 -11.20
CA GLN A 166 15.59 13.11 -12.31
C GLN A 166 16.85 12.27 -12.01
N ASP A 167 17.80 12.23 -12.91
CA ASP A 167 19.08 11.55 -12.77
C ASP A 167 20.19 12.41 -12.10
N GLN A 168 19.85 13.64 -11.70
CA GLN A 168 20.80 14.59 -11.13
C GLN A 168 20.75 14.62 -9.62
N MET A 169 21.87 14.34 -8.95
CA MET A 169 22.02 14.57 -7.51
C MET A 169 22.11 16.08 -7.25
N ILE A 170 21.14 16.60 -6.51
CA ILE A 170 21.03 18.05 -6.25
C ILE A 170 21.43 18.44 -4.82
N GLU A 171 21.51 17.48 -3.90
CA GLU A 171 21.89 17.74 -2.50
C GLU A 171 22.49 16.49 -1.86
N ASN A 172 23.65 16.64 -1.17
CA ASN A 172 24.33 15.55 -0.45
C ASN A 172 25.18 16.11 0.72
N PRO A 173 24.92 15.77 2.00
CA PRO A 173 23.72 15.07 2.45
C PRO A 173 22.48 15.96 2.36
N VAL A 174 21.32 15.36 2.15
CA VAL A 174 20.05 16.10 2.09
C VAL A 174 19.65 16.64 3.47
N ASN A 175 19.06 17.86 3.49
CA ASN A 175 18.37 18.37 4.68
C ASN A 175 17.03 17.65 4.86
N GLN A 176 17.01 16.63 5.68
CA GLN A 176 15.83 15.80 5.90
C GLN A 176 14.63 16.55 6.51
N ASN A 177 14.86 17.64 7.24
CA ASN A 177 13.77 18.45 7.85
C ASN A 177 12.78 19.01 6.80
N THR A 178 13.17 19.07 5.54
CA THR A 178 12.37 19.71 4.47
C THR A 178 11.76 18.71 3.47
N LEU A 179 12.00 17.41 3.64
CA LEU A 179 11.66 16.42 2.62
C LEU A 179 10.15 16.33 2.38
N THR A 180 9.33 16.22 3.43
CA THR A 180 7.86 16.10 3.27
C THR A 180 7.29 17.30 2.52
N GLU A 181 7.69 18.53 2.88
CA GLU A 181 7.24 19.76 2.20
C GLU A 181 7.70 19.82 0.75
N ARG A 182 8.95 19.39 0.48
CA ARG A 182 9.50 19.39 -0.89
C ARG A 182 8.75 18.38 -1.77
N TYR A 183 8.48 17.16 -1.28
CA TYR A 183 7.66 16.18 -2.01
C TYR A 183 6.25 16.69 -2.29
N THR A 184 5.64 17.36 -1.30
CA THR A 184 4.32 17.99 -1.45
C THR A 184 4.31 19.07 -2.53
N ASN A 185 5.31 19.95 -2.54
CA ASN A 185 5.43 21.00 -3.56
C ASN A 185 5.63 20.44 -4.97
N GLU A 186 6.43 19.37 -5.12
CA GLU A 186 6.59 18.69 -6.42
C GLU A 186 5.27 18.02 -6.87
N ALA A 187 4.53 17.42 -5.93
CA ALA A 187 3.23 16.83 -6.22
C ALA A 187 2.21 17.87 -6.71
N ILE A 188 2.12 19.01 -6.02
CA ILE A 188 1.25 20.12 -6.41
C ILE A 188 1.60 20.60 -7.81
N ARG A 189 2.88 20.89 -8.07
CA ARG A 189 3.38 21.31 -9.38
C ARG A 189 3.01 20.29 -10.47
N PHE A 190 3.27 19.02 -10.24
CA PHE A 190 2.97 17.95 -11.19
C PHE A 190 1.48 17.86 -11.52
N ILE A 191 0.60 17.94 -10.51
CA ILE A 191 -0.86 17.94 -10.70
C ILE A 191 -1.30 19.17 -11.52
N GLU A 192 -0.73 20.35 -11.24
CA GLU A 192 -1.03 21.59 -11.99
C GLU A 192 -0.57 21.50 -13.45
N ASP A 193 0.64 20.98 -13.68
CA ASP A 193 1.24 20.84 -15.03
C ASP A 193 0.50 19.80 -15.89
N ASN A 194 -0.13 18.78 -15.27
CA ASN A 194 -0.79 17.66 -15.96
C ASN A 194 -2.32 17.64 -15.78
N GLN A 195 -2.95 18.77 -15.43
CA GLN A 195 -4.39 18.82 -15.15
C GLN A 195 -5.29 18.45 -16.33
N ASP A 196 -4.77 18.51 -17.55
CA ASP A 196 -5.49 18.18 -18.80
C ASP A 196 -5.25 16.75 -19.30
N ASP A 197 -4.24 16.06 -18.81
CA ASP A 197 -3.85 14.71 -19.18
C ASP A 197 -4.13 13.71 -18.05
N PRO A 198 -4.32 12.41 -18.32
CA PRO A 198 -4.36 11.41 -17.26
C PRO A 198 -2.98 11.27 -16.62
N PHE A 199 -2.94 11.18 -15.30
CA PHE A 199 -1.67 11.03 -14.58
C PHE A 199 -1.71 9.99 -13.46
N PHE A 200 -0.54 9.42 -13.21
CA PHE A 200 -0.24 8.59 -12.05
C PHE A 200 0.87 9.22 -11.21
N LEU A 201 0.51 9.63 -10.00
CA LEU A 201 1.44 10.16 -9.01
C LEU A 201 1.63 9.16 -7.87
N TYR A 202 2.85 8.66 -7.67
CA TYR A 202 3.23 7.90 -6.50
C TYR A 202 4.01 8.80 -5.55
N MET A 203 3.48 8.99 -4.33
CA MET A 203 4.07 9.83 -3.26
C MET A 203 4.50 8.95 -2.07
N PRO A 204 5.61 8.22 -2.16
CA PRO A 204 6.12 7.43 -1.05
C PRO A 204 6.96 8.33 -0.13
N HIS A 205 6.33 8.81 0.95
CA HIS A 205 7.04 9.60 1.97
C HIS A 205 8.22 8.83 2.56
N THR A 206 9.24 9.56 2.99
CA THR A 206 10.41 9.02 3.69
C THR A 206 10.11 8.72 5.16
N PHE A 207 9.06 9.34 5.69
CA PHE A 207 8.64 9.33 7.10
C PHE A 207 7.29 8.61 7.30
N PRO A 208 7.00 8.21 8.57
CA PRO A 208 7.71 8.43 9.83
C PRO A 208 8.83 7.43 10.17
N HIS A 209 9.52 6.84 9.18
CA HIS A 209 10.69 6.01 9.41
C HIS A 209 11.80 6.80 10.16
N VAL A 210 12.43 6.16 11.12
CA VAL A 210 13.56 6.75 11.89
C VAL A 210 14.82 6.86 11.05
N PRO A 211 15.69 7.88 11.31
CA PRO A 211 15.56 8.98 12.25
C PRO A 211 14.51 10.00 11.82
N LEU A 212 13.80 10.59 12.80
CA LEU A 212 12.70 11.51 12.58
C LEU A 212 13.19 12.94 12.35
N TYR A 213 12.61 13.58 11.34
CA TYR A 213 12.89 14.97 10.99
C TYR A 213 11.62 15.70 10.60
N VAL A 214 11.53 16.95 11.01
CA VAL A 214 10.43 17.85 10.67
C VAL A 214 10.94 19.27 10.60
N SER A 215 10.34 20.14 9.79
CA SER A 215 10.71 21.54 9.73
C SER A 215 10.23 22.31 10.97
N ASN A 216 10.83 23.47 11.21
CA ASN A 216 10.49 24.30 12.38
C ASN A 216 9.02 24.70 12.45
N GLN A 217 8.32 24.80 11.31
CA GLN A 217 6.92 25.19 11.28
C GLN A 217 5.97 24.10 11.84
N PHE A 218 6.38 22.84 11.85
CA PHE A 218 5.60 21.71 12.35
C PHE A 218 6.12 21.18 13.69
N SER A 219 7.31 21.59 14.11
CA SER A 219 7.96 21.06 15.31
C SER A 219 7.25 21.51 16.59
N GLY A 220 7.05 20.56 17.52
CA GLY A 220 6.51 20.82 18.86
C GLY A 220 5.00 21.11 18.89
N GLN A 221 4.25 20.66 17.90
CA GLN A 221 2.80 20.87 17.80
C GLN A 221 1.99 19.68 18.28
N SER A 222 2.50 18.46 18.12
CA SER A 222 1.80 17.25 18.45
C SER A 222 1.93 16.85 19.92
N ASP A 223 0.83 16.35 20.50
CA ASP A 223 0.82 15.77 21.85
C ASP A 223 1.64 14.45 21.93
N ALA A 224 1.98 13.86 20.78
CA ALA A 224 2.82 12.65 20.66
C ALA A 224 4.32 12.98 20.40
N GLY A 225 4.73 14.23 20.62
CA GLY A 225 6.12 14.68 20.44
C GLY A 225 6.57 14.60 18.97
N LEU A 226 7.88 14.42 18.74
CA LEU A 226 8.46 14.49 17.39
C LEU A 226 7.85 13.48 16.41
N TYR A 227 7.53 12.27 16.86
CA TYR A 227 6.86 11.29 16.00
C TYR A 227 5.50 11.79 15.52
N GLY A 228 4.71 12.35 16.45
CA GLY A 228 3.42 12.95 16.12
C GLY A 228 3.56 14.15 15.19
N ASP A 229 4.53 15.05 15.42
CA ASP A 229 4.82 16.19 14.53
C ASP A 229 5.06 15.72 13.09
N VAL A 230 5.80 14.62 12.92
CA VAL A 230 6.11 14.04 11.60
C VAL A 230 4.86 13.46 10.94
N VAL A 231 4.02 12.70 11.68
CA VAL A 231 2.77 12.14 11.14
C VAL A 231 1.77 13.25 10.80
N GLU A 232 1.65 14.27 11.65
CA GLU A 232 0.78 15.44 11.38
C GLU A 232 1.26 16.26 10.18
N THR A 233 2.58 16.25 9.90
CA THR A 233 3.13 16.86 8.67
C THR A 233 2.76 16.04 7.42
N ILE A 234 2.68 14.71 7.50
CA ILE A 234 2.17 13.88 6.41
C ILE A 234 0.67 14.15 6.19
N ASP A 235 -0.11 14.27 7.26
CA ASP A 235 -1.53 14.65 7.16
C ASP A 235 -1.71 16.01 6.48
N TRP A 236 -0.89 17.00 6.83
CA TRP A 236 -0.85 18.29 6.14
C TRP A 236 -0.56 18.12 4.64
N SER A 237 0.43 17.32 4.29
CA SER A 237 0.79 17.02 2.89
C SER A 237 -0.39 16.44 2.10
N VAL A 238 -1.11 15.47 2.69
CA VAL A 238 -2.34 14.92 2.10
C VAL A 238 -3.39 16.02 1.92
N GLY A 239 -3.55 16.90 2.91
CA GLY A 239 -4.46 18.04 2.84
C GLY A 239 -4.16 18.98 1.67
N GLU A 240 -2.90 19.30 1.42
CA GLU A 240 -2.46 20.16 0.31
C GLU A 240 -2.74 19.51 -1.06
N VAL A 241 -2.50 18.19 -1.20
CA VAL A 241 -2.83 17.44 -2.42
C VAL A 241 -4.33 17.47 -2.69
N LEU A 242 -5.16 17.16 -1.68
CA LEU A 242 -6.62 17.18 -1.80
C LEU A 242 -7.16 18.57 -2.12
N ALA A 243 -6.62 19.61 -1.48
CA ALA A 243 -6.99 21.00 -1.75
C ALA A 243 -6.61 21.43 -3.19
N THR A 244 -5.50 20.93 -3.71
CA THR A 244 -5.08 21.19 -5.09
C THR A 244 -6.05 20.55 -6.09
N LEU A 245 -6.44 19.29 -5.88
CA LEU A 245 -7.44 18.62 -6.71
C LEU A 245 -8.79 19.36 -6.69
N GLN A 246 -9.23 19.82 -5.51
CA GLN A 246 -10.45 20.59 -5.36
C GLN A 246 -10.37 21.91 -6.12
N ARG A 247 -9.29 22.67 -5.95
CA ARG A 247 -9.06 23.96 -6.62
C ARG A 247 -9.06 23.84 -8.15
N LEU A 248 -8.57 22.72 -8.68
CA LEU A 248 -8.49 22.45 -10.11
C LEU A 248 -9.75 21.76 -10.66
N GLY A 249 -10.72 21.35 -9.80
CA GLY A 249 -11.91 20.63 -10.21
C GLY A 249 -11.63 19.20 -10.68
N LEU A 250 -10.58 18.56 -10.15
CA LEU A 250 -10.13 17.22 -10.53
C LEU A 250 -10.64 16.10 -9.61
N GLU A 251 -11.33 16.43 -8.49
CA GLU A 251 -11.73 15.44 -7.47
C GLU A 251 -12.63 14.32 -8.02
N GLU A 252 -13.55 14.65 -8.94
CA GLU A 252 -14.46 13.68 -9.54
C GLU A 252 -13.77 12.74 -10.56
N ASN A 253 -12.57 13.13 -11.03
CA ASN A 253 -11.78 12.34 -11.97
C ASN A 253 -10.47 11.81 -11.37
N THR A 254 -10.34 11.78 -10.03
CA THR A 254 -9.10 11.34 -9.37
C THR A 254 -9.42 10.43 -8.21
N ILE A 255 -8.84 9.21 -8.22
CA ILE A 255 -8.77 8.35 -7.04
C ILE A 255 -7.49 8.66 -6.27
N VAL A 256 -7.63 8.95 -4.99
CA VAL A 256 -6.53 9.14 -4.04
C VAL A 256 -6.53 7.99 -3.06
N ILE A 257 -5.41 7.30 -2.94
CA ILE A 257 -5.19 6.18 -2.01
C ILE A 257 -4.10 6.59 -1.02
N PHE A 258 -4.34 6.36 0.27
CA PHE A 258 -3.36 6.51 1.33
C PHE A 258 -3.13 5.18 2.04
N THR A 259 -1.86 4.80 2.28
CA THR A 259 -1.49 3.57 3.00
C THR A 259 -0.09 3.68 3.63
N SER A 260 0.39 2.60 4.27
CA SER A 260 1.78 2.41 4.73
C SER A 260 2.42 1.21 4.07
N ASP A 261 3.75 1.18 4.01
CA ASP A 261 4.48 0.04 3.43
C ASP A 261 4.55 -1.18 4.35
N ASN A 262 4.62 -1.00 5.64
CA ASN A 262 4.56 -2.04 6.69
C ASN A 262 4.09 -1.45 8.02
N GLY A 263 3.93 -2.29 9.03
CA GLY A 263 3.62 -1.85 10.37
C GLY A 263 4.71 -0.96 11.00
N PRO A 264 4.44 -0.29 12.13
CA PRO A 264 5.31 0.74 12.68
C PRO A 264 6.59 0.16 13.28
N TRP A 265 7.62 1.00 13.36
CA TRP A 265 8.73 0.78 14.27
C TRP A 265 8.32 1.12 15.71
N PHE A 266 9.25 1.15 16.66
CA PHE A 266 8.94 1.31 18.09
C PHE A 266 8.36 2.68 18.47
N GLU A 267 8.56 3.71 17.65
CA GLU A 267 8.02 5.06 17.83
C GLU A 267 6.53 5.15 17.52
N GLY A 268 6.03 4.32 16.58
CA GLY A 268 4.62 4.30 16.17
C GLY A 268 3.78 3.29 16.93
N SER A 269 2.48 3.33 16.72
CA SER A 269 1.48 2.47 17.38
C SER A 269 0.86 1.48 16.40
N PRO A 270 0.97 0.16 16.66
CA PRO A 270 0.23 -0.82 15.86
C PRO A 270 -1.27 -0.83 16.18
N GLY A 271 -1.76 0.07 17.05
CA GLY A 271 -3.14 0.04 17.53
C GLY A 271 -3.41 -1.20 18.39
N PRO A 272 -4.51 -1.92 18.13
CA PRO A 272 -4.85 -3.11 18.90
C PRO A 272 -4.04 -4.36 18.51
N PHE A 273 -3.18 -4.26 17.49
CA PHE A 273 -2.53 -5.41 16.87
C PHE A 273 -1.26 -5.81 17.62
N ARG A 274 -0.98 -7.10 17.57
CA ARG A 274 0.22 -7.67 18.14
C ARG A 274 1.42 -7.30 17.31
N ASP A 275 2.49 -6.86 17.99
CA ASP A 275 3.81 -6.68 17.42
C ASP A 275 3.94 -5.52 16.40
N ARG A 276 4.99 -5.51 15.55
CA ARG A 276 5.45 -4.35 14.78
C ARG A 276 6.18 -4.80 13.52
N LYS A 277 6.75 -3.84 12.78
CA LYS A 277 7.65 -4.05 11.63
C LYS A 277 8.60 -5.23 11.82
N GLY A 278 8.76 -6.05 10.81
CA GLY A 278 9.63 -7.22 10.81
C GLY A 278 8.99 -8.45 11.43
N SER A 279 7.68 -8.42 11.71
CA SER A 279 6.95 -9.58 12.23
C SER A 279 5.78 -9.98 11.32
N SER A 280 5.37 -11.24 11.42
CA SER A 280 4.20 -11.76 10.67
C SER A 280 2.91 -11.73 11.49
N TRP A 281 2.94 -11.07 12.66
CA TRP A 281 1.75 -10.74 13.43
C TRP A 281 0.97 -9.59 12.78
N GLU A 282 -0.28 -9.40 13.20
CA GLU A 282 -1.14 -8.34 12.62
C GLU A 282 -0.45 -6.97 12.63
N GLY A 283 0.22 -6.59 13.72
CA GLY A 283 0.88 -5.30 13.85
C GLY A 283 2.09 -5.09 12.93
N GLY A 284 2.65 -6.16 12.34
CA GLY A 284 3.75 -6.05 11.39
C GLY A 284 3.31 -5.85 9.94
N GLN A 285 2.12 -6.33 9.58
CA GLN A 285 1.66 -6.37 8.19
C GLN A 285 0.30 -5.70 7.95
N ARG A 286 -0.54 -5.53 8.98
CA ARG A 286 -1.82 -4.83 8.84
C ARG A 286 -1.60 -3.34 8.98
N VAL A 287 -1.92 -2.60 7.91
CA VAL A 287 -1.61 -1.17 7.74
C VAL A 287 -2.88 -0.36 7.46
N PRO A 288 -2.89 0.95 7.70
CA PRO A 288 -4.02 1.79 7.34
C PRO A 288 -4.20 1.81 5.81
N PHE A 289 -5.45 1.86 5.37
CA PHE A 289 -5.82 2.08 3.97
C PHE A 289 -7.06 2.97 3.90
N ILE A 290 -6.93 4.07 3.16
CA ILE A 290 -8.00 5.01 2.90
C ILE A 290 -8.02 5.30 1.40
N ALA A 291 -9.21 5.27 0.78
CA ALA A 291 -9.39 5.65 -0.63
C ALA A 291 -10.53 6.66 -0.77
N LYS A 292 -10.29 7.71 -1.55
CA LYS A 292 -11.31 8.71 -1.88
C LYS A 292 -11.40 8.89 -3.39
N TRP A 293 -12.63 8.88 -3.91
CA TRP A 293 -12.94 9.24 -5.29
C TRP A 293 -14.34 9.84 -5.32
N VAL A 294 -14.41 11.14 -5.45
CA VAL A 294 -15.69 11.88 -5.38
C VAL A 294 -16.66 11.41 -6.47
N GLY A 295 -17.88 11.11 -6.07
CA GLY A 295 -18.94 10.63 -6.98
C GLY A 295 -18.85 9.15 -7.35
N THR A 296 -17.74 8.45 -7.03
CA THR A 296 -17.54 7.02 -7.35
C THR A 296 -17.46 6.15 -6.09
N ILE A 297 -16.63 6.52 -5.12
CA ILE A 297 -16.55 5.83 -3.83
C ILE A 297 -17.51 6.50 -2.85
N PRO A 298 -18.49 5.77 -2.25
CA PRO A 298 -19.41 6.35 -1.29
C PRO A 298 -18.69 6.75 0.00
N GLY A 299 -19.03 7.93 0.53
CA GLY A 299 -18.48 8.41 1.79
C GLY A 299 -18.88 7.52 2.97
N GLY A 300 -17.91 7.29 3.88
CA GLY A 300 -18.10 6.55 5.12
C GLY A 300 -18.18 5.02 4.95
N LEU A 301 -17.78 4.48 3.81
CA LEU A 301 -17.69 3.04 3.61
C LEU A 301 -16.55 2.48 4.48
N VAL A 302 -16.85 1.46 5.29
CA VAL A 302 -15.88 0.74 6.10
C VAL A 302 -16.00 -0.75 5.81
N SER A 303 -14.89 -1.39 5.45
CA SER A 303 -14.86 -2.84 5.20
C SER A 303 -13.82 -3.52 6.10
N ASN A 304 -14.23 -4.67 6.66
CA ASN A 304 -13.34 -5.59 7.40
C ASN A 304 -12.87 -6.76 6.53
N GLU A 305 -13.23 -6.77 5.25
CA GLU A 305 -12.80 -7.79 4.30
C GLU A 305 -11.30 -7.65 4.00
N PRO A 306 -10.56 -8.76 3.91
CA PRO A 306 -9.11 -8.71 3.70
C PRO A 306 -8.76 -8.26 2.29
N ALA A 307 -7.82 -7.31 2.19
CA ALA A 307 -7.17 -6.88 0.95
C ALA A 307 -5.68 -6.65 1.21
N MET A 308 -4.89 -6.49 0.16
CA MET A 308 -3.43 -6.37 0.27
C MET A 308 -2.88 -5.31 -0.69
N ASN A 309 -1.73 -4.75 -0.40
CA ASN A 309 -1.12 -3.71 -1.22
C ASN A 309 -0.82 -4.13 -2.68
N ILE A 310 -0.66 -5.43 -2.94
CA ILE A 310 -0.53 -5.99 -4.29
C ILE A 310 -1.80 -5.79 -5.14
N ASP A 311 -2.94 -5.52 -4.52
CA ASP A 311 -4.24 -5.33 -5.20
C ASP A 311 -4.33 -3.96 -5.88
N ILE A 312 -3.50 -3.00 -5.47
CA ILE A 312 -3.47 -1.66 -6.06
C ILE A 312 -3.11 -1.73 -7.54
N PHE A 313 -2.11 -2.53 -7.90
CA PHE A 313 -1.68 -2.70 -9.29
C PHE A 313 -2.82 -3.15 -10.22
N PRO A 314 -3.45 -4.32 -10.05
CA PRO A 314 -4.50 -4.77 -10.95
C PRO A 314 -5.75 -3.87 -10.92
N THR A 315 -6.07 -3.26 -9.78
CA THR A 315 -7.18 -2.33 -9.65
C THR A 315 -6.98 -1.09 -10.52
N LEU A 316 -5.82 -0.44 -10.42
CA LEU A 316 -5.56 0.79 -11.17
C LEU A 316 -5.32 0.53 -12.66
N VAL A 317 -4.64 -0.57 -13.04
CA VAL A 317 -4.47 -0.95 -14.45
C VAL A 317 -5.83 -1.17 -15.12
N ARG A 318 -6.76 -1.88 -14.47
CA ARG A 318 -8.11 -2.11 -15.01
C ARG A 318 -8.94 -0.83 -15.08
N LEU A 319 -8.85 0.03 -14.07
CA LEU A 319 -9.50 1.35 -14.07
C LEU A 319 -9.01 2.24 -15.23
N ALA A 320 -7.74 2.12 -15.60
CA ALA A 320 -7.17 2.80 -16.75
C ALA A 320 -7.61 2.20 -18.11
N GLY A 321 -8.36 1.09 -18.09
CA GLY A 321 -8.76 0.35 -19.30
C GLY A 321 -7.66 -0.55 -19.86
N GLY A 322 -6.62 -0.85 -19.07
CA GLY A 322 -5.51 -1.71 -19.46
C GLY A 322 -5.76 -3.19 -19.16
N ASP A 323 -5.01 -4.03 -19.86
CA ASP A 323 -4.94 -5.47 -19.59
C ASP A 323 -3.78 -5.77 -18.64
N LEU A 324 -3.97 -6.75 -17.76
CA LEU A 324 -2.89 -7.24 -16.90
C LEU A 324 -1.86 -8.03 -17.71
N PRO A 325 -0.56 -8.01 -17.33
CA PRO A 325 0.44 -8.84 -17.93
C PRO A 325 0.03 -10.33 -17.93
N THR A 326 0.23 -11.02 -19.06
CA THR A 326 -0.11 -12.44 -19.23
C THR A 326 1.11 -13.36 -19.25
N ASP A 327 2.30 -12.78 -19.31
CA ASP A 327 3.60 -13.46 -19.33
C ASP A 327 4.09 -13.87 -17.94
N ARG A 328 3.44 -13.35 -16.91
CA ARG A 328 3.77 -13.55 -15.49
C ARG A 328 2.52 -13.59 -14.62
N PRO A 329 2.52 -14.31 -13.48
CA PRO A 329 1.40 -14.31 -12.55
C PRO A 329 1.31 -12.94 -11.84
N ILE A 330 0.10 -12.38 -11.78
CA ILE A 330 -0.27 -11.25 -10.91
C ILE A 330 -1.06 -11.83 -9.73
N ASP A 331 -0.55 -11.67 -8.52
CA ASP A 331 -1.14 -12.24 -7.31
C ASP A 331 -2.27 -11.35 -6.77
N GLY A 332 -2.15 -10.03 -6.96
CA GLY A 332 -3.16 -9.05 -6.58
C GLY A 332 -4.47 -9.23 -7.33
N LYS A 333 -5.55 -8.72 -6.75
CA LYS A 333 -6.91 -8.78 -7.26
C LYS A 333 -7.49 -7.38 -7.41
N ASP A 334 -8.47 -7.22 -8.29
CA ASP A 334 -9.22 -5.98 -8.39
C ASP A 334 -10.13 -5.81 -7.17
N ILE A 335 -9.86 -4.76 -6.37
CA ILE A 335 -10.61 -4.44 -5.16
C ILE A 335 -11.55 -3.24 -5.33
N LEU A 336 -11.71 -2.72 -6.54
CA LEU A 336 -12.64 -1.62 -6.76
C LEU A 336 -14.07 -1.92 -6.24
N PRO A 337 -14.66 -3.13 -6.45
CA PRO A 337 -15.98 -3.45 -5.91
C PRO A 337 -16.06 -3.39 -4.38
N MET A 338 -14.94 -3.65 -3.66
CA MET A 338 -14.88 -3.49 -2.20
C MET A 338 -15.01 -2.02 -1.80
N LEU A 339 -14.44 -1.10 -2.62
CA LEU A 339 -14.41 0.33 -2.35
C LEU A 339 -15.70 1.05 -2.79
N THR A 340 -16.42 0.53 -3.80
CA THR A 340 -17.63 1.16 -4.34
C THR A 340 -18.91 0.57 -3.80
N ASP A 341 -18.98 -0.75 -3.68
CA ASP A 341 -20.21 -1.50 -3.37
C ASP A 341 -20.15 -2.20 -2.01
N GLY A 342 -19.00 -2.14 -1.30
CA GLY A 342 -18.80 -2.90 -0.08
C GLY A 342 -18.78 -4.42 -0.31
N ALA A 343 -18.34 -4.85 -1.50
CA ALA A 343 -18.26 -6.26 -1.85
C ALA A 343 -17.33 -7.04 -0.89
N ILE A 344 -17.54 -8.35 -0.80
CA ILE A 344 -16.62 -9.24 -0.10
C ILE A 344 -15.26 -9.27 -0.79
N SER A 345 -14.24 -9.67 -0.04
CA SER A 345 -12.88 -9.82 -0.58
C SER A 345 -12.83 -10.77 -1.78
N PRO A 346 -12.08 -10.44 -2.84
CA PRO A 346 -11.79 -11.36 -3.91
C PRO A 346 -10.73 -12.42 -3.54
N HIS A 347 -10.13 -12.33 -2.35
CA HIS A 347 -9.13 -13.27 -1.85
C HIS A 347 -9.77 -14.36 -1.00
N GLU A 348 -9.58 -15.60 -1.41
CA GLU A 348 -9.87 -16.78 -0.57
C GLU A 348 -8.82 -16.96 0.51
N VAL A 349 -7.56 -16.59 0.20
CA VAL A 349 -6.41 -16.68 1.10
C VAL A 349 -5.43 -15.55 0.86
N LEU A 350 -4.85 -15.02 1.94
CA LEU A 350 -3.67 -14.16 1.91
C LEU A 350 -2.49 -14.92 2.52
N TYR A 351 -1.35 -14.89 1.84
CA TYR A 351 -0.09 -15.43 2.32
C TYR A 351 0.75 -14.34 2.97
N LEU A 352 1.18 -14.59 4.20
CA LEU A 352 1.98 -13.66 4.99
C LEU A 352 3.43 -14.15 5.00
N PHE A 353 4.29 -13.40 4.31
CA PHE A 353 5.69 -13.77 4.16
C PHE A 353 6.56 -13.16 5.26
N ASP A 354 7.52 -13.95 5.73
CA ASP A 354 8.70 -13.50 6.45
C ASP A 354 9.92 -13.89 5.62
N ARG A 355 10.49 -12.92 4.91
CA ARG A 355 11.52 -13.15 3.90
C ARG A 355 11.03 -14.14 2.82
N ASP A 356 11.79 -15.22 2.58
CA ASP A 356 11.53 -16.26 1.58
C ASP A 356 10.53 -17.34 2.06
N ARG A 357 9.87 -17.12 3.21
CA ARG A 357 9.01 -18.11 3.85
C ARG A 357 7.58 -17.60 4.02
N ILE A 358 6.62 -18.50 3.85
CA ILE A 358 5.24 -18.23 4.26
C ILE A 358 5.17 -18.46 5.78
N ALA A 359 5.11 -17.37 6.53
CA ALA A 359 5.07 -17.38 7.99
C ALA A 359 3.66 -17.56 8.54
N GLY A 360 2.65 -17.29 7.70
CA GLY A 360 1.26 -17.47 8.06
C GLY A 360 0.35 -17.40 6.85
N VAL A 361 -0.90 -17.82 7.06
CA VAL A 361 -1.99 -17.69 6.08
C VAL A 361 -3.22 -17.14 6.76
N ARG A 362 -3.96 -16.28 6.04
CA ARG A 362 -5.26 -15.78 6.45
C ARG A 362 -6.33 -16.19 5.46
N SER A 363 -7.44 -16.77 5.95
CA SER A 363 -8.63 -17.06 5.17
C SER A 363 -9.86 -16.70 5.99
N GLY A 364 -10.68 -15.78 5.46
CA GLY A 364 -11.80 -15.22 6.19
C GLY A 364 -11.39 -14.61 7.53
N GLN A 365 -11.98 -15.09 8.64
CA GLN A 365 -11.65 -14.65 10.01
C GLN A 365 -10.44 -15.34 10.61
N TRP A 366 -10.02 -16.46 10.02
CA TRP A 366 -8.97 -17.30 10.59
C TRP A 366 -7.59 -16.93 10.06
N LYS A 367 -6.61 -16.90 10.97
CA LYS A 367 -5.20 -16.74 10.65
C LYS A 367 -4.40 -17.84 11.36
N LEU A 368 -3.62 -18.59 10.57
CA LEU A 368 -2.65 -19.55 11.09
C LEU A 368 -1.26 -18.96 10.97
N VAL A 369 -0.56 -18.81 12.09
CA VAL A 369 0.84 -18.34 12.15
C VAL A 369 1.72 -19.55 12.47
N VAL A 370 2.70 -19.79 11.63
CA VAL A 370 3.63 -20.93 11.75
C VAL A 370 5.07 -20.51 11.99
N GLU A 371 5.40 -19.25 11.66
CA GLU A 371 6.71 -18.67 11.91
C GLU A 371 6.59 -17.15 12.11
N SER A 372 7.48 -16.56 12.91
CA SER A 372 7.70 -15.12 12.96
C SER A 372 9.09 -14.83 13.50
N GLN A 373 9.85 -13.99 12.81
CA GLN A 373 11.22 -13.63 13.22
C GLN A 373 11.29 -12.58 14.31
N TYR A 374 10.21 -12.29 14.98
CA TYR A 374 10.18 -11.19 15.92
C TYR A 374 11.24 -11.29 17.02
N ARG A 375 12.00 -10.21 17.17
CA ARG A 375 13.23 -10.15 18.00
C ARG A 375 12.97 -10.17 19.49
N ALA A 376 11.79 -9.80 19.97
CA ALA A 376 11.55 -9.58 21.41
C ALA A 376 10.87 -10.75 22.14
N ALA A 377 10.31 -11.70 21.41
CA ALA A 377 9.50 -12.76 21.99
C ALA A 377 10.10 -14.16 21.85
N VAL A 378 11.41 -14.29 21.76
CA VAL A 378 12.03 -15.61 21.64
C VAL A 378 12.18 -16.25 23.03
N PRO A 379 11.27 -17.15 23.43
CA PRO A 379 11.32 -17.77 24.75
C PRO A 379 12.40 -18.82 24.89
N SER A 380 12.96 -19.32 23.78
CA SER A 380 14.02 -20.33 23.81
C SER A 380 14.87 -20.22 22.54
N PHE A 381 16.13 -19.85 22.71
CA PHE A 381 17.13 -19.85 21.63
C PHE A 381 17.48 -21.26 21.17
N ASP A 382 17.15 -22.30 21.97
CA ASP A 382 17.58 -23.68 21.73
C ASP A 382 16.54 -24.47 20.93
N ASN A 383 15.29 -24.04 20.83
CA ASN A 383 14.25 -24.69 20.04
C ASN A 383 13.13 -23.70 19.64
N PRO A 384 13.31 -22.92 18.57
CA PRO A 384 12.29 -22.02 18.07
C PRO A 384 10.99 -22.73 17.65
N ASP A 385 11.08 -23.98 17.20
CA ASP A 385 9.93 -24.80 16.82
C ASP A 385 9.00 -25.12 18.00
N SER A 386 9.50 -25.03 19.24
CA SER A 386 8.70 -25.33 20.44
C SER A 386 7.67 -24.26 20.78
N TYR A 387 7.86 -23.03 20.30
CA TYR A 387 6.96 -21.90 20.59
C TYR A 387 5.62 -22.02 19.86
N TYR A 388 5.66 -22.36 18.58
CA TYR A 388 4.46 -22.50 17.76
C TYR A 388 3.83 -23.90 17.87
N GLY A 389 4.58 -24.85 18.41
CA GLY A 389 4.16 -26.25 18.47
C GLY A 389 4.06 -26.88 17.07
N PRO A 390 3.68 -28.14 17.00
CA PRO A 390 3.62 -28.89 15.74
C PRO A 390 2.52 -28.40 14.78
N ASN A 391 1.55 -27.62 15.27
CA ASN A 391 0.35 -27.23 14.52
C ASN A 391 0.28 -25.73 14.22
N GLY A 392 1.27 -24.93 14.61
CA GLY A 392 1.19 -23.48 14.55
C GLY A 392 0.18 -22.90 15.55
N LEU A 393 -0.10 -21.59 15.45
CA LEU A 393 -1.05 -20.87 16.29
C LEU A 393 -2.21 -20.38 15.42
N LEU A 394 -3.43 -20.82 15.73
CA LEU A 394 -4.65 -20.41 15.04
C LEU A 394 -5.32 -19.26 15.80
N PHE A 395 -5.66 -18.18 15.12
CA PHE A 395 -6.33 -17.02 15.67
C PHE A 395 -7.62 -16.69 14.91
N ASP A 396 -8.63 -16.21 15.62
CA ASP A 396 -9.80 -15.53 15.07
C ASP A 396 -9.52 -14.01 15.08
N VAL A 397 -8.93 -13.48 14.02
CA VAL A 397 -8.47 -12.08 13.96
C VAL A 397 -9.59 -11.05 13.82
N GLN A 398 -10.85 -11.49 13.68
CA GLN A 398 -12.01 -10.59 13.77
C GLN A 398 -12.44 -10.37 15.21
N ARG A 399 -12.35 -11.40 16.08
CA ARG A 399 -12.72 -11.32 17.49
C ARG A 399 -11.55 -10.99 18.40
N ASP A 400 -10.35 -11.46 18.03
CA ASP A 400 -9.10 -11.27 18.76
C ASP A 400 -8.03 -10.69 17.80
N PRO A 401 -8.16 -9.42 17.39
CA PRO A 401 -7.20 -8.78 16.50
C PRO A 401 -5.81 -8.64 17.11
N SER A 402 -5.69 -8.81 18.42
CA SER A 402 -4.42 -8.79 19.16
C SER A 402 -3.70 -10.14 19.15
N GLU A 403 -4.28 -11.17 18.53
CA GLU A 403 -3.73 -12.53 18.45
C GLU A 403 -3.30 -13.06 19.83
N THR A 404 -4.17 -12.84 20.82
CA THR A 404 -3.91 -13.15 22.25
C THR A 404 -4.16 -14.62 22.56
N TYR A 405 -5.24 -15.18 21.98
CA TYR A 405 -5.70 -16.52 22.30
C TYR A 405 -5.61 -17.45 21.09
N SER A 406 -4.77 -18.47 21.17
CA SER A 406 -4.70 -19.50 20.12
C SER A 406 -5.83 -20.51 20.29
N PHE A 407 -6.57 -20.71 19.21
CA PHE A 407 -7.67 -21.67 19.09
C PHE A 407 -7.27 -23.01 18.45
N THR A 408 -5.97 -23.30 18.40
CA THR A 408 -5.41 -24.49 17.71
C THR A 408 -6.00 -25.80 18.25
N ARG A 409 -6.32 -25.86 19.54
CA ARG A 409 -6.87 -27.05 20.20
C ARG A 409 -8.39 -27.15 20.07
N GLU A 410 -9.08 -26.00 20.03
CA GLU A 410 -10.54 -25.89 20.00
C GLU A 410 -11.09 -26.14 18.59
N PHE A 411 -10.32 -25.80 17.52
CA PHE A 411 -10.74 -25.93 16.13
C PHE A 411 -9.72 -26.68 15.28
N PRO A 412 -9.42 -27.98 15.58
CA PRO A 412 -8.42 -28.75 14.84
C PRO A 412 -8.77 -28.95 13.35
N GLU A 413 -10.06 -28.95 13.02
CA GLU A 413 -10.54 -29.02 11.64
C GLU A 413 -10.21 -27.74 10.84
N VAL A 414 -10.26 -26.56 11.49
CA VAL A 414 -9.85 -25.30 10.87
C VAL A 414 -8.34 -25.26 10.68
N VAL A 415 -7.58 -25.72 11.67
CA VAL A 415 -6.12 -25.84 11.56
C VAL A 415 -5.75 -26.69 10.34
N GLU A 416 -6.43 -27.83 10.11
CA GLU A 416 -6.14 -28.69 8.95
C GLU A 416 -6.50 -28.00 7.63
N GLN A 417 -7.61 -27.25 7.55
CA GLN A 417 -7.96 -26.43 6.39
C GLN A 417 -6.87 -25.39 6.10
N MET A 418 -6.44 -24.65 7.12
CA MET A 418 -5.41 -23.62 6.98
C MET A 418 -4.03 -24.23 6.59
N ARG A 419 -3.75 -25.45 7.06
CA ARG A 419 -2.56 -26.21 6.63
C ARG A 419 -2.57 -26.55 5.15
N VAL A 420 -3.72 -26.98 4.64
CA VAL A 420 -3.87 -27.26 3.20
C VAL A 420 -3.53 -26.00 2.40
N LEU A 421 -4.10 -24.85 2.76
CA LEU A 421 -3.79 -23.57 2.11
C LEU A 421 -2.30 -23.19 2.21
N LEU A 422 -1.68 -23.42 3.36
CA LEU A 422 -0.25 -23.20 3.55
C LEU A 422 0.60 -24.07 2.61
N ILE A 423 0.27 -25.35 2.50
CA ILE A 423 0.98 -26.30 1.63
C ILE A 423 0.79 -25.94 0.15
N GLU A 424 -0.38 -25.49 -0.24
CA GLU A 424 -0.64 -25.01 -1.59
C GLU A 424 0.20 -23.78 -1.90
N GLY A 425 0.28 -22.80 -0.99
CA GLY A 425 1.15 -21.65 -1.13
C GLY A 425 2.63 -22.03 -1.22
N GLN A 426 3.08 -22.99 -0.44
CA GLN A 426 4.47 -23.48 -0.52
C GLN A 426 4.79 -24.10 -1.88
N LYS A 427 3.87 -24.85 -2.46
CA LYS A 427 4.04 -25.41 -3.81
C LYS A 427 4.05 -24.31 -4.87
N GLU A 428 3.18 -23.31 -4.72
CA GLU A 428 3.04 -22.21 -5.67
C GLU A 428 4.28 -21.30 -5.67
N TYR A 429 4.79 -20.97 -4.48
CA TYR A 429 5.86 -19.97 -4.33
C TYR A 429 7.25 -20.57 -4.13
N GLY A 430 7.39 -21.91 -4.14
CA GLY A 430 8.68 -22.55 -3.91
C GLY A 430 9.27 -22.32 -2.51
N SER A 431 8.47 -21.81 -1.58
CA SER A 431 8.87 -21.51 -0.22
C SER A 431 9.18 -22.79 0.55
N THR A 432 10.38 -22.92 1.10
CA THR A 432 10.90 -24.18 1.73
C THR A 432 10.46 -24.35 3.18
N VAL A 433 9.37 -23.74 3.61
CA VAL A 433 8.90 -23.88 4.99
C VAL A 433 8.22 -25.22 5.20
N LEU A 434 8.73 -26.00 6.14
CA LEU A 434 7.97 -26.95 6.93
C LEU A 434 7.82 -28.40 6.45
N GLU A 435 8.48 -28.87 5.42
CA GLU A 435 8.64 -30.33 5.27
C GLU A 435 9.14 -30.97 6.58
N ASN A 436 9.94 -30.23 7.36
CA ASN A 436 10.48 -30.72 8.62
C ASN A 436 9.56 -30.52 9.84
N MET A 437 8.61 -29.60 9.83
CA MET A 437 7.69 -29.43 10.98
C MET A 437 6.57 -30.45 11.01
N TRP A 438 6.05 -30.82 9.84
CA TRP A 438 4.89 -31.70 9.72
C TRP A 438 5.21 -33.18 9.59
N ASN A 439 6.44 -33.51 9.23
CA ASN A 439 6.92 -34.92 9.07
C ASN A 439 7.63 -35.44 10.31
N ARG A 440 7.61 -34.76 11.45
CA ARG A 440 8.14 -35.33 12.70
C ARG A 440 7.17 -36.39 13.22
N PRO A 441 7.64 -37.64 13.46
CA PRO A 441 6.81 -38.63 14.15
C PRO A 441 6.47 -38.13 15.55
N ASN A 442 5.21 -38.29 15.96
CA ASN A 442 4.70 -37.98 17.29
C ASN A 442 5.50 -38.68 18.38
#